data_7f723f90e25bd66652926981a1db4b7c
#
_entry.id   7f723f90e25bd66652926981a1db4b7c
#
_cell.length_a   1.000
_cell.length_b   1.000
_cell.length_c   1.000
_cell.angle_alpha   90.00
_cell.angle_beta   90.00
_cell.angle_gamma   90.00
#
_symmetry.space_group_name_H-M   'P 1'
#
loop_
_entity.id
_entity.type
_entity.pdbx_description
1 polymer ?
#
loop_
_entity_poly.entity_id
_entity_poly.type
_entity_poly.pdbx_seq_one_letter_code
_entity_poly.pdbx_strand_id
1 'polypeptide(L)'
;QAGEDPADLAHDAARHDYGNDLILPGFVDGHVHYPQIGVIASFGAQLLDWLEKYTFPEEARFSDPGYARETAKLFLDLLLANGTTTAAVYCTVHPESADAFFEESTARNLRMIAGKILMDRNAPESVKDTAQSGYDDSKALIGKWHGRGRNLYAVTPRFAPTSPPAQLEACGTLMAEFD
;
A
#
# COMPACT_ATOMS: atom_id res chain seq x y z
N GLN A 1 3.40 17.69 26.79
CA GLN A 1 3.78 18.88 27.60
C GLN A 1 4.63 18.36 28.75
N ALA A 2 5.93 18.64 28.72
CA ALA A 2 6.82 18.24 29.77
C ALA A 2 6.68 19.24 30.94
N GLY A 3 6.17 18.79 32.09
CA GLY A 3 6.15 19.56 33.32
C GLY A 3 4.78 19.78 33.99
N GLU A 4 3.67 19.35 33.38
CA GLU A 4 2.37 19.34 34.06
C GLU A 4 2.12 17.99 34.71
N ASP A 5 1.57 17.98 35.93
CA ASP A 5 1.21 16.72 36.60
C ASP A 5 0.07 16.06 35.76
N PRO A 6 0.26 14.82 35.30
CA PRO A 6 -0.80 14.12 34.57
C PRO A 6 -2.14 14.04 35.33
N ALA A 7 -2.13 14.14 36.64
CA ALA A 7 -3.32 14.16 37.48
C ALA A 7 -4.19 15.41 37.26
N ASP A 8 -3.62 16.49 36.74
CA ASP A 8 -4.34 17.76 36.48
C ASP A 8 -5.01 17.78 35.08
N LEU A 9 -4.69 16.80 34.20
CA LEU A 9 -5.12 16.82 32.78
C LEU A 9 -6.48 16.15 32.54
N ALA A 10 -6.89 15.17 33.32
CA ALA A 10 -8.22 14.55 33.25
C ALA A 10 -8.51 13.66 34.45
N HIS A 11 -9.43 14.04 35.30
CA HIS A 11 -9.82 13.28 36.51
C HIS A 11 -10.41 11.88 36.19
N ASP A 12 -10.95 11.67 34.98
CA ASP A 12 -11.62 10.42 34.59
C ASP A 12 -10.82 9.58 33.56
N ALA A 13 -9.58 9.93 33.25
CA ALA A 13 -8.76 9.18 32.31
C ALA A 13 -8.17 7.91 32.93
N ALA A 14 -8.24 6.79 32.21
CA ALA A 14 -7.53 5.58 32.58
C ALA A 14 -6.02 5.84 32.57
N ARG A 15 -5.35 5.52 33.65
CA ARG A 15 -3.90 5.69 33.79
C ARG A 15 -3.20 4.38 33.48
N HIS A 16 -2.26 4.43 32.52
CA HIS A 16 -1.38 3.33 32.19
C HIS A 16 0.07 3.74 32.54
N ASP A 17 0.72 2.94 33.36
CA ASP A 17 2.12 3.15 33.74
C ASP A 17 3.01 2.16 32.97
N TYR A 18 3.85 2.68 32.09
CA TYR A 18 4.80 1.90 31.31
C TYR A 18 6.21 1.87 31.93
N GLY A 19 6.36 2.33 33.14
CA GLY A 19 7.64 2.33 33.88
C GLY A 19 8.72 3.13 33.15
N ASN A 20 9.78 2.44 32.71
CA ASN A 20 10.91 3.05 31.98
C ASN A 20 10.82 2.92 30.47
N ASP A 21 9.71 2.44 29.93
CA ASP A 21 9.53 2.27 28.49
C ASP A 21 9.40 3.63 27.78
N LEU A 22 9.89 3.68 26.53
CA LEU A 22 9.73 4.86 25.69
C LEU A 22 8.41 4.79 24.93
N ILE A 23 7.61 5.83 25.03
CA ILE A 23 6.40 6.00 24.23
C ILE A 23 6.76 6.87 23.01
N LEU A 24 6.66 6.29 21.81
CA LEU A 24 6.97 6.94 20.54
C LEU A 24 5.74 6.97 19.63
N PRO A 25 5.64 7.94 18.72
CA PRO A 25 4.71 7.84 17.60
C PRO A 25 5.01 6.58 16.78
N GLY A 26 3.96 5.99 16.16
CA GLY A 26 4.15 4.89 15.23
C GLY A 26 5.02 5.32 14.03
N PHE A 27 5.82 4.38 13.53
CA PHE A 27 6.70 4.63 12.39
C PHE A 27 5.92 4.84 11.10
N VAL A 28 6.53 5.59 10.18
CA VAL A 28 6.02 5.85 8.83
C VAL A 28 6.96 5.21 7.83
N ASP A 29 6.45 4.30 7.01
CA ASP A 29 7.17 3.74 5.87
C ASP A 29 6.76 4.49 4.60
N GLY A 30 7.70 5.19 3.98
CA GLY A 30 7.46 6.02 2.79
C GLY A 30 7.41 5.25 1.47
N HIS A 31 7.79 3.95 1.45
CA HIS A 31 7.77 3.13 0.23
C HIS A 31 7.92 1.64 0.54
N VAL A 32 6.86 0.88 0.34
CA VAL A 32 6.87 -0.56 0.54
C VAL A 32 5.91 -1.28 -0.42
N HIS A 33 6.22 -2.53 -0.76
CA HIS A 33 5.41 -3.38 -1.63
C HIS A 33 4.81 -4.54 -0.84
N TYR A 34 3.50 -4.51 -0.52
CA TYR A 34 2.89 -5.61 0.20
C TYR A 34 2.84 -6.94 -0.58
N PRO A 35 2.72 -6.94 -1.93
CA PRO A 35 2.72 -8.18 -2.68
C PRO A 35 4.04 -8.94 -2.65
N GLN A 36 5.13 -8.27 -2.27
CA GLN A 36 6.47 -8.88 -2.28
C GLN A 36 6.83 -9.59 -0.96
N ILE A 37 5.89 -9.65 0.00
CA ILE A 37 6.11 -10.34 1.26
C ILE A 37 6.45 -11.83 1.06
N GLY A 38 5.86 -12.47 0.03
CA GLY A 38 6.14 -13.87 -0.31
C GLY A 38 7.53 -14.11 -0.91
N VAL A 39 8.23 -13.06 -1.34
CA VAL A 39 9.55 -13.13 -1.96
C VAL A 39 10.63 -12.38 -1.17
N ILE A 40 10.37 -12.06 0.09
CA ILE A 40 11.37 -11.47 1.00
C ILE A 40 12.64 -12.36 1.01
N ALA A 41 13.80 -11.71 0.89
CA ALA A 41 15.10 -12.35 0.85
C ALA A 41 15.32 -13.30 -0.35
N SER A 42 14.50 -13.29 -1.38
CA SER A 42 14.78 -13.93 -2.66
C SER A 42 16.06 -13.33 -3.26
N PHE A 43 17.00 -14.16 -3.63
CA PHE A 43 18.40 -13.79 -3.77
C PHE A 43 18.95 -14.17 -5.15
N GLY A 44 19.99 -13.46 -5.59
CA GLY A 44 20.92 -13.93 -6.60
C GLY A 44 20.64 -13.48 -8.04
N ALA A 45 19.91 -12.37 -8.23
CA ALA A 45 19.66 -11.85 -9.58
C ALA A 45 19.91 -10.34 -9.67
N GLN A 46 20.20 -9.85 -10.88
CA GLN A 46 20.10 -8.44 -11.21
C GLN A 46 18.63 -8.00 -11.10
N LEU A 47 18.36 -6.69 -10.96
CA LEU A 47 17.02 -6.19 -10.72
C LEU A 47 15.97 -6.72 -11.72
N LEU A 48 16.24 -6.67 -13.01
CA LEU A 48 15.27 -7.11 -14.02
C LEU A 48 15.05 -8.62 -13.96
N ASP A 49 16.13 -9.42 -13.82
CA ASP A 49 16.04 -10.87 -13.65
C ASP A 49 15.29 -11.24 -12.37
N TRP A 50 15.49 -10.46 -11.30
CA TRP A 50 14.78 -10.64 -10.04
C TRP A 50 13.28 -10.37 -10.19
N LEU A 51 12.91 -9.31 -10.91
CA LEU A 51 11.51 -9.00 -11.22
C LEU A 51 10.85 -10.15 -11.98
N GLU A 52 11.51 -10.65 -13.03
CA GLU A 52 10.95 -11.74 -13.87
C GLU A 52 10.89 -13.08 -13.12
N LYS A 53 11.88 -13.37 -12.30
CA LYS A 53 12.01 -14.68 -11.66
C LYS A 53 11.14 -14.82 -10.40
N TYR A 54 11.01 -13.76 -9.63
CA TYR A 54 10.35 -13.81 -8.32
C TYR A 54 9.15 -12.88 -8.23
N THR A 55 9.32 -11.60 -8.57
CA THR A 55 8.32 -10.57 -8.29
C THR A 55 7.08 -10.71 -9.16
N PHE A 56 7.23 -10.76 -10.48
CA PHE A 56 6.08 -10.84 -11.39
C PHE A 56 5.26 -12.12 -11.22
N PRO A 57 5.87 -13.32 -11.07
CA PRO A 57 5.12 -14.52 -10.74
C PRO A 57 4.33 -14.42 -9.41
N GLU A 58 4.90 -13.78 -8.40
CA GLU A 58 4.21 -13.57 -7.13
C GLU A 58 3.09 -12.55 -7.27
N GLU A 59 3.34 -11.40 -7.90
CA GLU A 59 2.34 -10.35 -8.12
C GLU A 59 1.15 -10.83 -8.98
N ALA A 60 1.36 -11.76 -9.92
CA ALA A 60 0.29 -12.34 -10.74
C ALA A 60 -0.76 -13.11 -9.92
N ARG A 61 -0.41 -13.63 -8.75
CA ARG A 61 -1.33 -14.35 -7.85
C ARG A 61 -2.40 -13.45 -7.24
N PHE A 62 -2.17 -12.14 -7.25
CA PHE A 62 -3.07 -11.15 -6.66
C PHE A 62 -4.31 -10.84 -7.51
N SER A 63 -4.46 -11.50 -8.65
CA SER A 63 -5.73 -11.59 -9.37
C SER A 63 -6.76 -12.44 -8.60
N ASP A 64 -6.32 -13.26 -7.63
CA ASP A 64 -7.19 -13.97 -6.70
C ASP A 64 -7.47 -13.06 -5.47
N PRO A 65 -8.72 -12.61 -5.26
CA PRO A 65 -9.08 -11.76 -4.13
C PRO A 65 -8.83 -12.41 -2.77
N GLY A 66 -8.94 -13.74 -2.69
CA GLY A 66 -8.69 -14.50 -1.46
C GLY A 66 -7.21 -14.44 -1.08
N TYR A 67 -6.33 -14.70 -2.06
CA TYR A 67 -4.89 -14.60 -1.88
C TYR A 67 -4.46 -13.18 -1.51
N ALA A 68 -4.98 -12.18 -2.21
CA ALA A 68 -4.71 -10.78 -1.94
C ALA A 68 -5.09 -10.39 -0.50
N ARG A 69 -6.26 -10.83 -0.02
CA ARG A 69 -6.74 -10.55 1.34
C ARG A 69 -5.87 -11.20 2.41
N GLU A 70 -5.55 -12.48 2.28
CA GLU A 70 -4.72 -13.18 3.27
C GLU A 70 -3.31 -12.57 3.35
N THR A 71 -2.75 -12.19 2.19
CA THR A 71 -1.46 -11.51 2.14
C THR A 71 -1.53 -10.10 2.76
N ALA A 72 -2.60 -9.35 2.52
CA ALA A 72 -2.80 -8.04 3.12
C ALA A 72 -2.89 -8.11 4.65
N LYS A 73 -3.61 -9.12 5.19
CA LYS A 73 -3.67 -9.36 6.64
C LYS A 73 -2.27 -9.57 7.22
N LEU A 74 -1.53 -10.52 6.66
CA LEU A 74 -0.18 -10.83 7.12
C LEU A 74 0.74 -9.61 7.07
N PHE A 75 0.71 -8.87 5.97
CA PHE A 75 1.53 -7.68 5.77
C PHE A 75 1.22 -6.60 6.82
N LEU A 76 -0.06 -6.28 7.04
CA LEU A 76 -0.48 -5.26 7.99
C LEU A 76 -0.15 -5.67 9.43
N ASP A 77 -0.30 -6.94 9.77
CA ASP A 77 0.06 -7.47 11.09
C ASP A 77 1.58 -7.39 11.31
N LEU A 78 2.40 -7.64 10.30
CA LEU A 78 3.86 -7.46 10.35
C LEU A 78 4.26 -5.98 10.49
N LEU A 79 3.61 -5.06 9.79
CA LEU A 79 3.86 -3.62 9.98
C LEU A 79 3.62 -3.22 11.43
N LEU A 80 2.47 -3.61 11.99
CA LEU A 80 2.11 -3.31 13.37
C LEU A 80 3.08 -3.95 14.38
N ALA A 81 3.47 -5.20 14.18
CA ALA A 81 4.42 -5.89 15.03
C ALA A 81 5.80 -5.22 15.06
N ASN A 82 6.13 -4.46 14.00
CA ASN A 82 7.38 -3.69 13.90
C ASN A 82 7.18 -2.18 14.17
N GLY A 83 6.02 -1.78 14.69
CA GLY A 83 5.74 -0.40 15.11
C GLY A 83 5.37 0.55 13.96
N THR A 84 5.18 0.07 12.73
CA THR A 84 4.78 0.90 11.58
C THR A 84 3.25 1.03 11.55
N THR A 85 2.76 2.26 11.64
CA THR A 85 1.31 2.57 11.68
C THR A 85 0.82 3.35 10.47
N THR A 86 1.74 3.84 9.65
CA THR A 86 1.46 4.56 8.41
C THR A 86 2.42 4.07 7.33
N ALA A 87 1.92 3.77 6.14
CA ALA A 87 2.78 3.37 5.02
C ALA A 87 2.25 3.86 3.67
N ALA A 88 3.19 4.15 2.76
CA ALA A 88 2.93 4.33 1.34
C ALA A 88 3.19 3.01 0.62
N VAL A 89 2.13 2.37 0.12
CA VAL A 89 2.15 0.96 -0.28
C VAL A 89 1.85 0.78 -1.76
N TYR A 90 2.75 0.12 -2.47
CA TYR A 90 2.46 -0.43 -3.79
C TYR A 90 1.66 -1.72 -3.68
N CYS A 91 0.50 -1.78 -4.38
CA CYS A 91 -0.25 -3.01 -4.59
C CYS A 91 0.25 -3.74 -5.87
N THR A 92 -0.63 -4.39 -6.63
CA THR A 92 -0.32 -4.93 -7.96
C THR A 92 -1.14 -4.22 -9.04
N VAL A 93 -1.01 -4.64 -10.31
CA VAL A 93 -1.87 -4.15 -11.40
C VAL A 93 -3.33 -4.57 -11.24
N HIS A 94 -3.60 -5.62 -10.47
CA HIS A 94 -4.94 -6.16 -10.25
C HIS A 94 -5.72 -5.28 -9.27
N PRO A 95 -6.92 -4.77 -9.63
CA PRO A 95 -7.75 -3.97 -8.73
C PRO A 95 -8.06 -4.69 -7.41
N GLU A 96 -8.21 -6.01 -7.47
CA GLU A 96 -8.49 -6.89 -6.32
C GLU A 96 -7.41 -6.74 -5.22
N SER A 97 -6.16 -6.53 -5.62
CA SER A 97 -5.07 -6.36 -4.65
C SER A 97 -5.23 -5.07 -3.84
N ALA A 98 -5.60 -3.97 -4.49
CA ALA A 98 -5.83 -2.71 -3.81
C ALA A 98 -7.12 -2.75 -2.97
N ASP A 99 -8.18 -3.37 -3.49
CA ASP A 99 -9.44 -3.57 -2.76
C ASP A 99 -9.21 -4.33 -1.46
N ALA A 100 -8.59 -5.50 -1.54
CA ALA A 100 -8.30 -6.34 -0.38
C ALA A 100 -7.42 -5.61 0.65
N PHE A 101 -6.41 -4.87 0.18
CA PHE A 101 -5.52 -4.10 1.04
C PHE A 101 -6.30 -3.02 1.81
N PHE A 102 -7.14 -2.23 1.12
CA PHE A 102 -7.92 -1.17 1.77
C PHE A 102 -9.02 -1.71 2.69
N GLU A 103 -9.64 -2.85 2.38
CA GLU A 103 -10.57 -3.52 3.28
C GLU A 103 -9.89 -3.85 4.61
N GLU A 104 -8.73 -4.50 4.56
CA GLU A 104 -8.00 -4.94 5.75
C GLU A 104 -7.40 -3.76 6.55
N SER A 105 -6.91 -2.72 5.88
CA SER A 105 -6.40 -1.51 6.55
C SER A 105 -7.52 -0.72 7.22
N THR A 106 -8.71 -0.65 6.59
CA THR A 106 -9.91 -0.02 7.18
C THR A 106 -10.36 -0.75 8.44
N ALA A 107 -10.41 -2.09 8.40
CA ALA A 107 -10.80 -2.92 9.54
C ALA A 107 -9.88 -2.72 10.75
N ARG A 108 -8.60 -2.39 10.52
CA ARG A 108 -7.59 -2.10 11.55
C ARG A 108 -7.47 -0.62 11.92
N ASN A 109 -8.26 0.25 11.28
CA ASN A 109 -8.18 1.71 11.45
C ASN A 109 -6.77 2.29 11.22
N LEU A 110 -6.02 1.72 10.26
CA LEU A 110 -4.67 2.16 9.92
C LEU A 110 -4.67 3.33 8.95
N ARG A 111 -3.60 4.15 8.97
CA ARG A 111 -3.35 5.22 7.99
C ARG A 111 -2.52 4.66 6.86
N MET A 112 -3.16 4.26 5.75
CA MET A 112 -2.47 3.72 4.58
C MET A 112 -2.69 4.59 3.36
N ILE A 113 -1.63 4.80 2.60
CA ILE A 113 -1.63 5.47 1.30
C ILE A 113 -1.27 4.41 0.28
N ALA A 114 -2.18 4.00 -0.58
CA ALA A 114 -1.94 2.89 -1.49
C ALA A 114 -2.63 3.12 -2.84
N GLY A 115 -2.25 2.33 -3.84
CA GLY A 115 -2.89 2.33 -5.14
C GLY A 115 -2.51 1.11 -5.95
N LYS A 116 -3.37 0.73 -6.91
CA LYS A 116 -2.97 -0.28 -7.88
C LYS A 116 -1.79 0.23 -8.70
N ILE A 117 -0.85 -0.64 -9.02
CA ILE A 117 0.26 -0.33 -9.91
C ILE A 117 -0.26 -0.17 -11.34
N LEU A 118 0.32 0.77 -12.08
CA LEU A 118 0.10 0.98 -13.50
C LEU A 118 1.34 0.52 -14.28
N MET A 119 1.16 -0.41 -15.23
CA MET A 119 2.26 -1.05 -15.94
C MET A 119 1.77 -1.56 -17.30
N ASP A 120 2.12 -0.84 -18.40
CA ASP A 120 1.58 -1.06 -19.75
C ASP A 120 2.63 -1.62 -20.73
N ARG A 121 3.89 -1.78 -20.33
CA ARG A 121 4.94 -2.35 -21.16
C ARG A 121 6.04 -3.01 -20.34
N ASN A 122 6.89 -3.78 -21.02
CA ASN A 122 8.07 -4.42 -20.41
C ASN A 122 7.74 -5.24 -19.16
N ALA A 123 6.60 -5.93 -19.18
CA ALA A 123 6.13 -6.82 -18.15
C ALA A 123 5.36 -7.99 -18.78
N PRO A 124 5.29 -9.15 -18.10
CA PRO A 124 4.43 -10.26 -18.54
C PRO A 124 2.95 -9.84 -18.60
N GLU A 125 2.19 -10.46 -19.51
CA GLU A 125 0.75 -10.18 -19.68
C GLU A 125 -0.05 -10.37 -18.37
N SER A 126 0.39 -11.29 -17.51
CA SER A 126 -0.27 -11.58 -16.21
C SER A 126 -0.16 -10.45 -15.19
N VAL A 127 0.71 -9.46 -15.42
CA VAL A 127 0.92 -8.30 -14.53
C VAL A 127 1.00 -7.00 -15.31
N LYS A 128 0.26 -6.92 -16.41
CA LYS A 128 0.21 -5.76 -17.29
C LYS A 128 -1.23 -5.25 -17.42
N ASP A 129 -1.40 -3.96 -17.44
CA ASP A 129 -2.63 -3.28 -17.81
C ASP A 129 -2.44 -2.47 -19.12
N THR A 130 -3.38 -1.60 -19.44
CA THR A 130 -3.26 -0.60 -20.50
C THR A 130 -3.44 0.79 -19.88
N ALA A 131 -3.06 1.83 -20.62
CA ALA A 131 -3.33 3.21 -20.17
C ALA A 131 -4.82 3.41 -19.84
N GLN A 132 -5.74 2.85 -20.65
CA GLN A 132 -7.18 2.98 -20.43
C GLN A 132 -7.66 2.16 -19.24
N SER A 133 -7.36 0.85 -19.18
CA SER A 133 -7.81 0.02 -18.05
C SER A 133 -7.20 0.49 -16.75
N GLY A 134 -5.92 0.91 -16.76
CA GLY A 134 -5.26 1.48 -15.60
C GLY A 134 -5.95 2.76 -15.08
N TYR A 135 -6.41 3.63 -16.00
CA TYR A 135 -7.20 4.81 -15.65
C TYR A 135 -8.56 4.43 -15.06
N ASP A 136 -9.33 3.57 -15.73
CA ASP A 136 -10.69 3.21 -15.34
C ASP A 136 -10.71 2.53 -13.96
N ASP A 137 -9.82 1.55 -13.76
CA ASP A 137 -9.69 0.85 -12.48
C ASP A 137 -9.25 1.78 -11.35
N SER A 138 -8.24 2.64 -11.60
CA SER A 138 -7.77 3.61 -10.62
C SER A 138 -8.86 4.58 -10.23
N LYS A 139 -9.63 5.10 -11.20
CA LYS A 139 -10.76 6.00 -10.96
C LYS A 139 -11.83 5.35 -10.08
N ALA A 140 -12.17 4.09 -10.35
CA ALA A 140 -13.12 3.33 -9.55
C ALA A 140 -12.61 3.12 -8.12
N LEU A 141 -11.32 2.76 -7.96
CA LEU A 141 -10.70 2.56 -6.65
C LEU A 141 -10.57 3.87 -5.85
N ILE A 142 -10.26 5.00 -6.50
CA ILE A 142 -10.26 6.33 -5.86
C ILE A 142 -11.65 6.62 -5.30
N GLY A 143 -12.70 6.48 -6.13
CA GLY A 143 -14.08 6.72 -5.70
C GLY A 143 -14.54 5.81 -4.55
N LYS A 144 -13.97 4.61 -4.45
CA LYS A 144 -14.29 3.65 -3.39
C LYS A 144 -13.53 3.89 -2.09
N TRP A 145 -12.24 4.28 -2.17
CA TRP A 145 -11.31 4.19 -1.04
C TRP A 145 -10.67 5.50 -0.60
N HIS A 146 -10.53 6.49 -1.49
CA HIS A 146 -9.88 7.74 -1.11
C HIS A 146 -10.70 8.47 -0.04
N GLY A 147 -10.07 8.80 1.09
CA GLY A 147 -10.73 9.43 2.23
C GLY A 147 -11.66 8.53 3.04
N ARG A 148 -11.77 7.24 2.72
CA ARG A 148 -12.56 6.29 3.51
C ARG A 148 -11.80 5.86 4.76
N GLY A 149 -12.33 6.21 5.92
CA GLY A 149 -11.63 6.03 7.19
C GLY A 149 -10.35 6.87 7.22
N ARG A 150 -9.20 6.23 7.34
CA ARG A 150 -7.89 6.89 7.33
C ARG A 150 -7.10 6.62 6.05
N ASN A 151 -7.68 5.95 5.07
CA ASN A 151 -7.02 5.58 3.83
C ASN A 151 -6.95 6.73 2.83
N LEU A 152 -5.87 6.78 2.06
CA LEU A 152 -5.71 7.64 0.90
C LEU A 152 -5.27 6.80 -0.30
N TYR A 153 -5.83 7.11 -1.46
CA TYR A 153 -5.38 6.52 -2.71
C TYR A 153 -4.22 7.33 -3.30
N ALA A 154 -3.21 6.65 -3.84
CA ALA A 154 -2.13 7.26 -4.62
C ALA A 154 -2.16 6.71 -6.05
N VAL A 155 -2.09 7.58 -7.05
CA VAL A 155 -1.87 7.18 -8.44
C VAL A 155 -0.45 6.66 -8.57
N THR A 156 -0.29 5.39 -9.00
CA THR A 156 0.95 4.63 -8.79
C THR A 156 1.50 4.05 -10.11
N PRO A 157 2.03 4.89 -11.05
CA PRO A 157 2.84 4.34 -12.15
C PRO A 157 4.08 3.68 -11.55
N ARG A 158 4.39 2.44 -11.97
CA ARG A 158 5.42 1.65 -11.29
C ARG A 158 6.80 2.30 -11.40
N PHE A 159 7.25 2.56 -12.62
CA PHE A 159 8.49 3.27 -12.94
C PHE A 159 8.60 3.49 -14.47
N ALA A 160 9.48 4.40 -14.88
CA ALA A 160 9.56 4.82 -16.28
C ALA A 160 9.72 3.68 -17.31
N PRO A 161 10.48 2.59 -17.08
CA PRO A 161 10.56 1.49 -18.03
C PRO A 161 9.24 0.79 -18.34
N THR A 162 8.29 0.75 -17.42
CA THR A 162 7.00 0.05 -17.58
C THR A 162 5.81 0.97 -17.86
N SER A 163 6.01 2.29 -17.84
CA SER A 163 4.94 3.28 -18.04
C SER A 163 5.19 4.11 -19.30
N PRO A 164 4.48 3.85 -20.42
CA PRO A 164 4.59 4.66 -21.64
C PRO A 164 3.95 6.05 -21.43
N PRO A 165 4.24 7.03 -22.33
CA PRO A 165 3.68 8.39 -22.24
C PRO A 165 2.16 8.41 -22.06
N ALA A 166 1.40 7.62 -22.82
CA ALA A 166 -0.05 7.57 -22.71
C ALA A 166 -0.53 7.18 -21.30
N GLN A 167 0.16 6.25 -20.63
CA GLN A 167 -0.17 5.88 -19.25
C GLN A 167 0.15 7.00 -18.26
N LEU A 168 1.26 7.72 -18.46
CA LEU A 168 1.62 8.86 -17.61
C LEU A 168 0.66 10.04 -17.80
N GLU A 169 0.18 10.27 -19.04
CA GLU A 169 -0.86 11.26 -19.32
C GLU A 169 -2.18 10.90 -18.64
N ALA A 170 -2.57 9.62 -18.65
CA ALA A 170 -3.73 9.11 -17.91
C ALA A 170 -3.57 9.32 -16.39
N CYS A 171 -2.37 9.11 -15.83
CA CYS A 171 -2.08 9.44 -14.44
C CYS A 171 -2.27 10.93 -14.14
N GLY A 172 -1.76 11.80 -15.00
CA GLY A 172 -1.94 13.25 -14.88
C GLY A 172 -3.42 13.66 -14.90
N THR A 173 -4.22 13.02 -15.76
CA THR A 173 -5.67 13.24 -15.82
C THR A 173 -6.36 12.83 -14.53
N LEU A 174 -6.04 11.65 -13.98
CA LEU A 174 -6.57 11.21 -12.68
C LEU A 174 -6.23 12.20 -11.56
N MET A 175 -4.98 12.65 -11.50
CA MET A 175 -4.57 13.61 -10.48
C MET A 175 -5.36 14.93 -10.59
N ALA A 176 -5.59 15.43 -11.80
CA ALA A 176 -6.36 16.65 -12.01
C ALA A 176 -7.88 16.51 -11.72
N GLU A 177 -8.41 15.29 -11.81
CA GLU A 177 -9.82 15.03 -11.51
C GLU A 177 -10.15 14.91 -10.02
N PHE A 178 -9.15 14.53 -9.21
CA PHE A 178 -9.33 14.21 -7.79
C PHE A 178 -8.46 15.06 -6.83
N ASP A 179 -7.94 16.18 -7.32
CA ASP A 179 -7.11 17.12 -6.54
C ASP A 179 -7.93 17.97 -5.54
#